data_796a07ec8a079c0744dcad560624afd8
#
_entry.id   796a07ec8a079c0744dcad560624afd8
#
_cell.length_a   1.000
_cell.length_b   1.000
_cell.length_c   1.000
_cell.angle_alpha   90.00
_cell.angle_beta   90.00
_cell.angle_gamma   90.00
#
_symmetry.space_group_name_H-M   'P 1'
#
loop_
_entity.id
_entity.type
_entity.pdbx_description
1 polymer ?
#
loop_
_entity_poly.entity_id
_entity_poly.type
_entity_poly.pdbx_seq_one_letter_code
_entity_poly.pdbx_strand_id
1 'polypeptide(L)'
;MNILAMLWKNLWGGSRTMRFPLRPKVTQRFRGLVQFDPALCTGCAICKFRCTSRAITYQAGKGEFTWAYDPGQCTFCGRCVEGCKAHALSQESACPPIYQTIGELKKTYVVARKAPAPRPAAAPSPTPAQTPTPAPGGSQ
;
A
#
# COMPACT_ATOMS: atom_id res chain seq x y z
N MET A 1 -41.69 -2.27 -13.61
CA MET A 1 -41.08 -1.38 -12.58
C MET A 1 -41.47 0.05 -12.97
N ASN A 2 -42.22 0.76 -12.13
CA ASN A 2 -42.73 2.10 -12.50
C ASN A 2 -41.62 3.16 -12.38
N ILE A 3 -41.22 3.74 -13.51
CA ILE A 3 -40.21 4.80 -13.60
C ILE A 3 -40.57 6.00 -12.70
N LEU A 4 -41.84 6.36 -12.63
CA LEU A 4 -42.36 7.42 -11.78
C LEU A 4 -42.08 7.16 -10.27
N ALA A 5 -42.27 5.94 -9.80
CA ALA A 5 -41.98 5.56 -8.42
C ALA A 5 -40.48 5.64 -8.11
N MET A 6 -39.65 5.30 -9.07
CA MET A 6 -38.21 5.41 -8.97
C MET A 6 -37.74 6.85 -8.91
N LEU A 7 -38.27 7.72 -9.76
CA LEU A 7 -38.01 9.15 -9.76
C LEU A 7 -38.45 9.80 -8.43
N TRP A 8 -39.66 9.47 -7.97
CA TRP A 8 -40.15 9.95 -6.68
C TRP A 8 -39.28 9.53 -5.50
N LYS A 9 -38.90 8.26 -5.46
CA LYS A 9 -37.99 7.74 -4.44
C LYS A 9 -36.59 8.43 -4.45
N ASN A 10 -36.08 8.76 -5.64
CA ASN A 10 -34.80 9.44 -5.77
C ASN A 10 -34.90 10.93 -5.42
N LEU A 11 -36.03 11.58 -5.70
CA LEU A 11 -36.26 12.97 -5.37
C LEU A 11 -36.31 13.20 -3.84
N TRP A 12 -36.95 12.27 -3.12
CA TRP A 12 -37.06 12.32 -1.65
C TRP A 12 -35.97 11.55 -0.94
N GLY A 13 -35.18 10.78 -1.67
CA GLY A 13 -34.00 10.09 -1.14
C GLY A 13 -32.88 11.09 -0.87
N GLY A 14 -32.37 11.13 0.34
CA GLY A 14 -31.19 11.95 0.68
C GLY A 14 -29.96 11.60 -0.16
N SER A 15 -28.91 12.41 -0.06
CA SER A 15 -27.63 12.22 -0.78
C SER A 15 -27.11 10.78 -0.66
N ARG A 16 -26.88 10.13 -1.79
CA ARG A 16 -26.31 8.77 -1.90
C ARG A 16 -24.78 8.78 -1.85
N THR A 17 -24.17 9.95 -1.93
CA THR A 17 -22.72 10.11 -1.87
C THR A 17 -22.23 10.19 -0.42
N MET A 18 -21.01 9.71 -0.20
CA MET A 18 -20.36 9.84 1.12
C MET A 18 -20.04 11.30 1.41
N ARG A 19 -20.25 11.72 2.65
CA ARG A 19 -19.88 13.07 3.12
C ARG A 19 -18.37 13.12 3.42
N PHE A 20 -17.56 13.06 2.39
CA PHE A 20 -16.13 13.29 2.51
C PHE A 20 -15.86 14.82 2.60
N PRO A 21 -14.95 15.32 3.45
CA PRO A 21 -14.04 14.60 4.38
C PRO A 21 -14.64 14.33 5.76
N LEU A 22 -15.88 14.76 6.07
CA LEU A 22 -16.45 14.71 7.42
C LEU A 22 -16.57 13.30 8.00
N ARG A 23 -16.84 12.31 7.16
CA ARG A 23 -16.93 10.89 7.55
C ARG A 23 -16.25 10.01 6.51
N PRO A 24 -14.91 9.95 6.50
CA PRO A 24 -14.19 9.06 5.60
C PRO A 24 -14.47 7.61 6.02
N LYS A 25 -15.09 6.83 5.13
CA LYS A 25 -15.26 5.41 5.33
C LYS A 25 -14.10 4.68 4.67
N VAL A 26 -13.09 4.34 5.46
CA VAL A 26 -11.92 3.61 4.98
C VAL A 26 -12.18 2.09 5.14
N THR A 27 -11.97 1.35 4.06
CA THR A 27 -12.09 -0.11 4.07
C THR A 27 -10.82 -0.73 4.69
N GLN A 28 -10.93 -1.89 5.35
CA GLN A 28 -9.78 -2.60 5.92
C GLN A 28 -8.69 -2.96 4.89
N ARG A 29 -9.07 -3.06 3.61
CA ARG A 29 -8.14 -3.31 2.49
C ARG A 29 -7.62 -2.03 1.84
N PHE A 30 -7.81 -0.89 2.46
CA PHE A 30 -7.32 0.38 1.92
C PHE A 30 -5.78 0.38 1.92
N ARG A 31 -5.20 0.75 0.79
CA ARG A 31 -3.76 0.87 0.59
C ARG A 31 -3.41 2.36 0.62
N GLY A 32 -3.04 2.84 1.80
CA GLY A 32 -2.65 4.25 2.00
C GLY A 32 -1.16 4.50 1.75
N LEU A 33 -0.66 5.57 2.34
CA LEU A 33 0.73 5.98 2.21
C LEU A 33 1.71 4.91 2.71
N VAL A 34 2.84 4.79 2.01
CA VAL A 34 3.93 3.94 2.46
C VAL A 34 4.67 4.65 3.58
N GLN A 35 4.76 3.99 4.73
CA GLN A 35 5.57 4.39 5.88
C GLN A 35 6.90 3.65 5.82
N PHE A 36 7.98 4.36 6.17
CA PHE A 36 9.33 3.82 6.17
C PHE A 36 9.90 3.88 7.58
N ASP A 37 10.37 2.75 8.08
CA ASP A 37 11.10 2.65 9.34
C ASP A 37 12.60 2.49 9.05
N PRO A 38 13.38 3.54 9.31
CA PRO A 38 14.84 3.51 9.09
C PRO A 38 15.56 2.53 10.01
N ALA A 39 15.00 2.23 11.20
CA ALA A 39 15.64 1.33 12.18
C ALA A 39 15.68 -0.13 11.69
N LEU A 40 14.69 -0.55 10.93
CA LEU A 40 14.59 -1.91 10.40
C LEU A 40 15.24 -2.07 9.03
N CYS A 41 15.57 -0.95 8.35
CA CYS A 41 16.06 -1.01 6.98
C CYS A 41 17.51 -1.48 6.89
N THR A 42 17.76 -2.49 6.06
CA THR A 42 19.10 -3.04 5.77
C THR A 42 19.79 -2.40 4.57
N GLY A 43 19.13 -1.47 3.87
CA GLY A 43 19.70 -0.80 2.71
C GLY A 43 19.83 -1.69 1.45
N CYS A 44 19.00 -2.72 1.31
CA CYS A 44 19.09 -3.69 0.20
C CYS A 44 18.57 -3.17 -1.16
N ALA A 45 17.97 -1.99 -1.21
CA ALA A 45 17.40 -1.33 -2.41
C ALA A 45 16.31 -2.11 -3.18
N ILE A 46 15.84 -3.25 -2.70
CA ILE A 46 14.82 -4.08 -3.39
C ILE A 46 13.53 -3.28 -3.64
N CYS A 47 13.14 -2.41 -2.72
CA CYS A 47 11.96 -1.56 -2.84
C CYS A 47 12.02 -0.63 -4.06
N LYS A 48 13.19 -0.09 -4.39
CA LYS A 48 13.42 0.72 -5.61
C LYS A 48 13.17 -0.10 -6.87
N PHE A 49 13.72 -1.32 -6.95
CA PHE A 49 13.56 -2.18 -8.14
C PHE A 49 12.14 -2.73 -8.29
N ARG A 50 11.44 -2.96 -7.19
CA ARG A 50 10.04 -3.41 -7.22
C ARG A 50 9.03 -2.29 -7.49
N CYS A 51 9.43 -1.04 -7.38
CA CYS A 51 8.55 0.09 -7.62
C CYS A 51 8.34 0.31 -9.13
N THR A 52 7.15 -0.02 -9.62
CA THR A 52 6.79 0.14 -11.05
C THR A 52 6.66 1.59 -11.47
N SER A 53 6.23 2.46 -10.56
CA SER A 53 6.05 3.89 -10.79
C SER A 53 7.29 4.73 -10.50
N ARG A 54 8.40 4.10 -10.07
CA ARG A 54 9.66 4.78 -9.69
C ARG A 54 9.49 5.83 -8.59
N ALA A 55 8.46 5.71 -7.77
CA ALA A 55 8.19 6.61 -6.65
C ALA A 55 9.24 6.53 -5.52
N ILE A 56 10.09 5.50 -5.53
CA ILE A 56 11.15 5.29 -4.53
C ILE A 56 12.50 5.53 -5.18
N THR A 57 13.25 6.49 -4.66
CA THR A 57 14.63 6.76 -5.04
C THR A 57 15.56 6.24 -3.94
N TYR A 58 16.59 5.53 -4.33
CA TYR A 58 17.63 5.02 -3.45
C TYR A 58 18.99 5.39 -3.99
N GLN A 59 19.80 6.03 -3.15
CA GLN A 59 21.18 6.40 -3.46
C GLN A 59 22.10 5.82 -2.38
N ALA A 60 23.05 5.02 -2.80
CA ALA A 60 24.06 4.45 -1.90
C ALA A 60 25.24 5.42 -1.74
N GLY A 61 25.59 5.76 -0.50
CA GLY A 61 26.80 6.47 -0.15
C GLY A 61 27.83 5.57 0.56
N LYS A 62 28.97 6.13 0.93
CA LYS A 62 30.00 5.45 1.72
C LYS A 62 29.56 5.38 3.19
N GLY A 63 28.95 4.24 3.58
CA GLY A 63 28.47 4.01 4.96
C GLY A 63 27.03 4.47 5.24
N GLU A 64 26.44 5.25 4.35
CA GLU A 64 25.07 5.76 4.47
C GLU A 64 24.31 5.49 3.18
N PHE A 65 22.97 5.55 3.23
CA PHE A 65 22.14 5.58 2.04
C PHE A 65 21.01 6.59 2.21
N THR A 66 20.65 7.22 1.12
CA THR A 66 19.49 8.11 1.08
C THR A 66 18.33 7.35 0.46
N TRP A 67 17.23 7.31 1.19
CA TRP A 67 15.96 6.76 0.73
C TRP A 67 14.95 7.90 0.62
N ALA A 68 14.38 8.08 -0.56
CA ALA A 68 13.36 9.11 -0.79
C ALA A 68 12.12 8.49 -1.41
N TYR A 69 10.96 8.96 -0.97
CA TYR A 69 9.66 8.51 -1.42
C TYR A 69 8.82 9.69 -1.88
N ASP A 70 8.27 9.58 -3.07
CA ASP A 70 7.38 10.56 -3.68
C ASP A 70 5.96 9.97 -3.78
N PRO A 71 5.06 10.31 -2.85
CA PRO A 71 3.67 9.83 -2.90
C PRO A 71 2.91 10.28 -4.14
N GLY A 72 3.30 11.42 -4.75
CA GLY A 72 2.67 11.92 -5.97
C GLY A 72 2.88 11.02 -7.19
N GLN A 73 3.95 10.23 -7.20
CA GLN A 73 4.23 9.23 -8.24
C GLN A 73 3.76 7.83 -7.86
N CYS A 74 3.33 7.62 -6.61
CA CYS A 74 3.01 6.30 -6.10
C CYS A 74 1.63 5.82 -6.56
N THR A 75 1.54 4.60 -7.10
CA THR A 75 0.28 3.93 -7.47
C THR A 75 -0.34 3.12 -6.33
N PHE A 76 0.22 3.19 -5.13
CA PHE A 76 -0.23 2.48 -3.93
C PHE A 76 -0.39 0.95 -4.12
N CYS A 77 0.37 0.35 -5.02
CA CYS A 77 0.26 -1.07 -5.36
C CYS A 77 0.75 -2.04 -4.27
N GLY A 78 1.53 -1.57 -3.28
CA GLY A 78 2.03 -2.38 -2.15
C GLY A 78 3.21 -3.30 -2.45
N ARG A 79 3.66 -3.42 -3.71
CA ARG A 79 4.74 -4.35 -4.11
C ARG A 79 6.07 -4.11 -3.39
N CYS A 80 6.36 -2.87 -3.01
CA CYS A 80 7.55 -2.52 -2.24
C CYS A 80 7.46 -3.04 -0.79
N VAL A 81 6.27 -3.01 -0.20
CA VAL A 81 6.00 -3.52 1.16
C VAL A 81 6.10 -5.04 1.19
N GLU A 82 5.38 -5.72 0.27
CA GLU A 82 5.42 -7.18 0.14
C GLU A 82 6.82 -7.71 -0.15
N GLY A 83 7.64 -6.92 -0.86
CA GLY A 83 9.01 -7.29 -1.21
C GLY A 83 10.05 -6.97 -0.15
N CYS A 84 9.71 -6.28 0.92
CA CYS A 84 10.64 -5.88 1.95
C CYS A 84 10.91 -7.02 2.94
N LYS A 85 12.04 -7.71 2.79
CA LYS A 85 12.44 -8.81 3.69
C LYS A 85 12.71 -8.35 5.13
N ALA A 86 13.05 -7.08 5.31
CA ALA A 86 13.32 -6.48 6.62
C ALA A 86 12.07 -5.90 7.28
N HIS A 87 10.90 -5.96 6.61
CA HIS A 87 9.65 -5.35 7.07
C HIS A 87 9.77 -3.86 7.47
N ALA A 88 10.73 -3.16 6.84
CA ALA A 88 10.97 -1.74 7.07
C ALA A 88 9.94 -0.83 6.35
N LEU A 89 9.07 -1.41 5.54
CA LEU A 89 8.01 -0.70 4.84
C LEU A 89 6.65 -1.25 5.26
N SER A 90 5.74 -0.35 5.58
CA SER A 90 4.34 -0.67 5.87
C SER A 90 3.40 0.25 5.09
N GLN A 91 2.15 -0.15 4.91
CA GLN A 91 1.11 0.73 4.36
C GLN A 91 0.16 1.16 5.46
N GLU A 92 -0.10 2.44 5.51
CA GLU A 92 -1.06 3.00 6.42
C GLU A 92 -2.49 2.71 5.93
N SER A 93 -3.38 2.36 6.86
CA SER A 93 -4.80 2.14 6.54
C SER A 93 -5.63 3.41 6.69
N ALA A 94 -5.02 4.53 7.10
CA ALA A 94 -5.69 5.80 7.25
C ALA A 94 -5.75 6.58 5.93
N CYS A 95 -6.75 7.43 5.79
CA CYS A 95 -6.82 8.36 4.67
C CYS A 95 -5.65 9.35 4.75
N PRO A 96 -4.89 9.56 3.67
CA PRO A 96 -3.76 10.48 3.69
C PRO A 96 -4.25 11.91 3.97
N PRO A 97 -3.45 12.73 4.69
CA PRO A 97 -3.75 14.14 4.89
C PRO A 97 -3.74 14.88 3.55
N ILE A 98 -4.45 16.00 3.49
CA ILE A 98 -4.47 16.88 2.33
C ILE A 98 -3.21 17.73 2.36
N TYR A 99 -2.43 17.68 1.30
CA TYR A 99 -1.23 18.50 1.13
C TYR A 99 -1.52 19.67 0.20
N GLN A 100 -1.00 20.84 0.52
CA GLN A 100 -1.14 22.03 -0.31
C GLN A 100 0.02 22.20 -1.28
N THR A 101 1.20 21.69 -0.91
CA THR A 101 2.43 21.83 -1.69
C THR A 101 3.05 20.48 -1.99
N ILE A 102 3.51 20.28 -3.23
CA ILE A 102 4.17 19.03 -3.67
C ILE A 102 5.42 18.72 -2.84
N GLY A 103 6.12 19.75 -2.34
CA GLY A 103 7.32 19.59 -1.51
C GLY A 103 7.06 18.87 -0.18
N GLU A 104 5.90 19.09 0.43
CA GLU A 104 5.51 18.45 1.68
C GLU A 104 5.23 16.94 1.54
N LEU A 105 4.88 16.51 0.33
CA LEU A 105 4.63 15.11 0.03
C LEU A 105 5.90 14.28 0.02
N LYS A 106 7.03 14.83 -0.42
CA LYS A 106 8.28 14.09 -0.57
C LYS A 106 8.91 13.83 0.79
N LYS A 107 9.09 12.57 1.12
CA LYS A 107 9.79 12.14 2.34
C LYS A 107 11.17 11.64 1.99
N THR A 108 12.20 12.26 2.58
CA THR A 108 13.60 11.87 2.37
C THR A 108 14.21 11.48 3.71
N TYR A 109 14.84 10.34 3.75
CA TYR A 109 15.53 9.81 4.92
C TYR A 109 16.98 9.49 4.56
N VAL A 110 17.91 9.97 5.39
CA VAL A 110 19.31 9.56 5.32
C VAL A 110 19.53 8.56 6.45
N VAL A 111 19.94 7.37 6.09
CA VAL A 111 20.08 6.25 7.04
C VAL A 111 21.48 5.70 6.98
N ALA A 112 22.15 5.62 8.16
CA ALA A 112 23.42 4.93 8.28
C ALA A 112 23.21 3.42 7.99
N ARG A 113 24.07 2.83 7.17
CA ARG A 113 23.98 1.42 6.81
C ARG A 113 24.30 0.55 8.03
N LYS A 114 23.27 0.01 8.65
CA LYS A 114 23.41 -0.97 9.74
C LYS A 114 23.76 -2.34 9.15
N ALA A 115 24.66 -3.07 9.80
CA ALA A 115 24.91 -4.47 9.46
C ALA A 115 23.59 -5.25 9.50
N PRO A 116 23.36 -6.22 8.58
CA PRO A 116 22.10 -6.93 8.50
C PRO A 116 21.77 -7.59 9.84
N ALA A 117 20.66 -7.19 10.45
CA ALA A 117 20.14 -7.84 11.63
C ALA A 117 19.84 -9.32 11.31
N PRO A 118 20.07 -10.27 12.24
CA PRO A 118 19.73 -11.67 12.03
C PRO A 118 18.24 -11.75 11.70
N ARG A 119 17.93 -12.45 10.60
CA ARG A 119 16.56 -12.63 10.11
C ARG A 119 15.68 -13.18 11.22
N PRO A 120 14.57 -12.52 11.60
CA PRO A 120 13.54 -13.21 12.36
C PRO A 120 13.11 -14.43 11.54
N ALA A 121 13.00 -15.58 12.21
CA ALA A 121 12.58 -16.84 11.59
C ALA A 121 11.32 -16.59 10.75
N ALA A 122 11.37 -17.01 9.49
CA ALA A 122 10.27 -16.85 8.55
C ALA A 122 8.99 -17.41 9.17
N ALA A 123 7.99 -16.54 9.34
CA ALA A 123 6.64 -17.02 9.60
C ALA A 123 6.26 -17.99 8.46
N PRO A 124 5.66 -19.15 8.76
CA PRO A 124 5.29 -20.13 7.73
C PRO A 124 4.38 -19.43 6.71
N SER A 125 4.80 -19.49 5.44
CA SER A 125 3.98 -19.03 4.33
C SER A 125 2.63 -19.71 4.39
N PRO A 126 1.49 -18.99 4.25
CA PRO A 126 0.19 -19.64 4.17
C PRO A 126 0.23 -20.61 2.99
N THR A 127 -0.01 -21.87 3.28
CA THR A 127 -0.17 -22.95 2.31
C THR A 127 -1.18 -22.51 1.26
N PRO A 128 -0.88 -22.60 -0.05
CA PRO A 128 -1.87 -22.27 -1.07
C PRO A 128 -3.07 -23.18 -0.87
N ALA A 129 -4.25 -22.56 -0.71
CA ALA A 129 -5.52 -23.28 -0.63
C ALA A 129 -5.63 -24.16 -1.87
N GLN A 130 -5.71 -25.49 -1.65
CA GLN A 130 -5.91 -26.47 -2.70
C GLN A 130 -7.23 -26.15 -3.39
N THR A 131 -7.15 -25.83 -4.65
CA THR A 131 -8.31 -25.69 -5.54
C THR A 131 -9.06 -27.03 -5.54
N PRO A 132 -10.34 -27.10 -5.18
CA PRO A 132 -11.08 -28.35 -5.30
C PRO A 132 -11.12 -28.78 -6.76
N THR A 133 -10.64 -29.98 -7.03
CA THR A 133 -10.71 -30.65 -8.34
C THR A 133 -12.19 -30.81 -8.71
N PRO A 134 -12.64 -30.39 -9.91
CA PRO A 134 -14.00 -30.65 -10.32
C PRO A 134 -14.19 -32.16 -10.53
N ALA A 135 -15.24 -32.70 -9.92
CA ALA A 135 -15.63 -34.11 -10.06
C ALA A 135 -15.94 -34.43 -11.53
N PRO A 136 -15.57 -35.63 -12.04
CA PRO A 136 -15.89 -36.03 -13.39
C PRO A 136 -17.40 -36.19 -13.52
N GLY A 137 -17.97 -35.43 -14.48
CA GLY A 137 -19.39 -35.49 -14.82
C GLY A 137 -19.77 -36.88 -15.31
N GLY A 138 -20.70 -37.52 -14.59
CA GLY A 138 -21.35 -38.75 -15.01
C GLY A 138 -22.27 -38.46 -16.21
N SER A 139 -22.01 -39.14 -17.29
CA SER A 139 -22.88 -39.29 -18.44
C SER A 139 -24.10 -40.12 -18.05
N GLN A 140 -25.30 -39.61 -18.25
CA GLN A 140 -26.51 -40.36 -18.63
C GLN A 140 -27.40 -39.46 -19.49
#